data_43e64056f7f70b2fa14f931d040b1180
#
_entry.id   43e64056f7f70b2fa14f931d040b1180
#
_cell.length_a   1.000
_cell.length_b   1.000
_cell.length_c   1.000
_cell.angle_alpha   90.00
_cell.angle_beta   90.00
_cell.angle_gamma   90.00
#
_symmetry.space_group_name_H-M   'P 1'
#
loop_
_entity.id
_entity.type
_entity.pdbx_description
1 polymer ?
#
loop_
_entity_poly.entity_id
_entity_poly.type
_entity_poly.pdbx_seq_one_letter_code
_entity_poly.pdbx_strand_id
1 'polypeptide(L)'
;MSIDWQPDRRGAWAEVDLSAIRSNVSLLASIVKPSILCAVVKANAYGHGAQEVAVAALDGGAQWLAVAFGEEALEVREAVTDAPILLLQEPSVGTDSHDIRDLLELGIVPTVYSAEGIERIGKVAQSMGRKVDVHLKVDTGMHRVGADIKKLDSVMELLSRFPFLRVTGLWSHLAVADGDCSEDIEFTDRQLEALKSVSGEVGYSEESPVMLHLANSAGAIAHPSTRLDMVRCGISIYGEIPSEMVAAKLAEQVRSAEQVGSAEQTRSAEQVGSHSAGYQLPLPPSKLIPALSLKARVSYVRELEKGERLSYGRHYKLDRRSIVATVPLGYADGLARGLFKPELNFNEDTNEDVNGGTNGYVLLRGEKRPIAGTVTMDQVLIDCGADASVSVGDEVVVIGEQADVQVTASDLARKLGTISYEVFCGISSRIPRVYLNR
;
A
#
# COMPACT_ATOMS: atom_id res chain seq x y z
N MET A 1 -12.74 -7.90 34.15
CA MET A 1 -11.31 -7.56 34.29
C MET A 1 -10.77 -7.36 32.90
N SER A 2 -10.53 -6.13 32.48
CA SER A 2 -9.79 -5.86 31.26
C SER A 2 -8.32 -6.20 31.52
N ILE A 3 -7.84 -7.28 30.92
CA ILE A 3 -6.40 -7.58 30.93
C ILE A 3 -5.77 -6.51 30.03
N ASP A 4 -4.98 -5.63 30.64
CA ASP A 4 -4.15 -4.65 29.93
C ASP A 4 -3.04 -5.41 29.20
N TRP A 5 -3.36 -5.89 28.00
CA TRP A 5 -2.44 -6.65 27.16
C TRP A 5 -1.52 -5.70 26.40
N GLN A 6 -0.27 -5.60 26.82
CA GLN A 6 0.71 -4.80 26.11
C GLN A 6 1.08 -5.48 24.77
N PRO A 7 1.14 -4.74 23.65
CA PRO A 7 1.39 -5.32 22.33
C PRO A 7 2.65 -6.16 22.20
N ASP A 8 3.70 -5.82 22.96
CA ASP A 8 4.99 -6.51 22.95
C ASP A 8 5.03 -7.82 23.77
N ARG A 9 3.97 -8.10 24.56
CA ARG A 9 3.94 -9.32 25.42
C ARG A 9 3.93 -10.63 24.64
N ARG A 10 3.44 -10.61 23.39
CA ARG A 10 3.49 -11.79 22.53
C ARG A 10 4.90 -12.06 22.01
N GLY A 11 5.77 -11.07 22.01
CA GLY A 11 7.11 -11.13 21.46
C GLY A 11 7.18 -11.04 19.94
N ALA A 12 6.09 -10.58 19.28
CA ALA A 12 6.06 -10.23 17.85
C ALA A 12 5.07 -9.09 17.63
N TRP A 13 5.46 -8.05 16.86
CA TRP A 13 4.67 -6.85 16.60
C TRP A 13 5.07 -6.20 15.26
N ALA A 14 4.19 -5.37 14.72
CA ALA A 14 4.49 -4.49 13.59
C ALA A 14 4.54 -3.04 14.09
N GLU A 15 5.67 -2.38 13.90
CA GLU A 15 5.80 -0.94 14.10
C GLU A 15 5.35 -0.22 12.84
N VAL A 16 4.50 0.80 12.97
CA VAL A 16 4.03 1.65 11.88
C VAL A 16 4.40 3.09 12.19
N ASP A 17 5.31 3.64 11.41
CA ASP A 17 5.75 5.03 11.54
C ASP A 17 4.80 5.97 10.78
N LEU A 18 3.94 6.66 11.52
CA LEU A 18 2.98 7.60 10.96
C LEU A 18 3.66 8.86 10.40
N SER A 19 4.87 9.21 10.85
CA SER A 19 5.62 10.31 10.27
C SER A 19 6.13 9.97 8.86
N ALA A 20 6.48 8.69 8.62
CA ALA A 20 6.82 8.21 7.28
C ALA A 20 5.60 8.30 6.34
N ILE A 21 4.41 7.91 6.80
CA ILE A 21 3.16 8.08 6.03
C ILE A 21 2.94 9.56 5.66
N ARG A 22 2.98 10.47 6.65
CA ARG A 22 2.84 11.93 6.41
C ARG A 22 3.86 12.43 5.39
N SER A 23 5.10 12.05 5.54
CA SER A 23 6.21 12.44 4.66
C SER A 23 6.01 11.92 3.23
N ASN A 24 5.65 10.65 3.06
CA ASN A 24 5.42 10.04 1.75
C ASN A 24 4.25 10.70 1.03
N VAL A 25 3.14 10.94 1.75
CA VAL A 25 1.97 11.63 1.20
C VAL A 25 2.33 13.06 0.79
N SER A 26 3.08 13.79 1.62
CA SER A 26 3.52 15.15 1.32
C SER A 26 4.40 15.21 0.06
N LEU A 27 5.33 14.26 -0.08
CA LEU A 27 6.15 14.14 -1.28
C LEU A 27 5.28 13.89 -2.51
N LEU A 28 4.41 12.89 -2.46
CA LEU A 28 3.54 12.53 -3.58
C LEU A 28 2.60 13.69 -3.94
N ALA A 29 1.99 14.33 -2.94
CA ALA A 29 1.13 15.50 -3.17
C ALA A 29 1.87 16.66 -3.84
N SER A 30 3.15 16.87 -3.51
CA SER A 30 3.98 17.90 -4.15
C SER A 30 4.26 17.58 -5.62
N ILE A 31 4.52 16.31 -5.95
CA ILE A 31 4.85 15.86 -7.30
C ILE A 31 3.64 15.90 -8.23
N VAL A 32 2.44 15.58 -7.72
CA VAL A 32 1.25 15.43 -8.56
C VAL A 32 0.49 16.74 -8.79
N LYS A 33 0.89 17.83 -8.16
CA LYS A 33 0.24 19.13 -8.37
C LYS A 33 0.05 19.45 -9.86
N PRO A 34 -1.12 20.02 -10.25
CA PRO A 34 -2.24 20.50 -9.41
C PRO A 34 -3.26 19.42 -9.01
N SER A 35 -3.06 18.17 -9.38
CA SER A 35 -4.01 17.08 -9.11
C SER A 35 -4.22 16.84 -7.62
N ILE A 36 -5.44 16.46 -7.25
CA ILE A 36 -5.80 16.01 -5.90
C ILE A 36 -5.14 14.66 -5.60
N LEU A 37 -4.63 14.48 -4.39
CA LEU A 37 -4.15 13.20 -3.93
C LEU A 37 -5.22 12.48 -3.10
N CYS A 38 -5.64 11.31 -3.57
CA CYS A 38 -6.48 10.35 -2.86
C CYS A 38 -5.59 9.25 -2.28
N ALA A 39 -5.56 9.11 -0.94
CA ALA A 39 -4.82 8.05 -0.27
C ALA A 39 -5.67 6.77 -0.21
N VAL A 40 -5.13 5.66 -0.72
CA VAL A 40 -5.84 4.37 -0.75
C VAL A 40 -5.47 3.57 0.50
N VAL A 41 -6.44 3.42 1.41
CA VAL A 41 -6.29 2.82 2.74
C VAL A 41 -7.07 1.51 2.91
N LYS A 42 -7.47 0.86 1.81
CA LYS A 42 -8.15 -0.44 1.80
C LYS A 42 -7.27 -1.56 2.39
N ALA A 43 -7.87 -2.72 2.67
CA ALA A 43 -7.21 -3.90 3.26
C ALA A 43 -6.44 -3.52 4.55
N ASN A 44 -7.15 -2.83 5.46
CA ASN A 44 -6.57 -2.30 6.69
C ASN A 44 -5.31 -1.45 6.43
N ALA A 45 -5.41 -0.50 5.46
CA ALA A 45 -4.28 0.30 4.97
C ALA A 45 -3.09 -0.60 4.55
N TYR A 46 -3.35 -1.60 3.71
CA TYR A 46 -2.33 -2.60 3.31
C TYR A 46 -1.67 -3.25 4.54
N GLY A 47 -2.45 -3.55 5.57
CA GLY A 47 -1.96 -4.16 6.80
C GLY A 47 -1.32 -3.21 7.82
N HIS A 48 -1.28 -1.90 7.55
CA HIS A 48 -0.65 -0.90 8.44
C HIS A 48 -1.59 -0.35 9.53
N GLY A 49 -2.92 -0.56 9.40
CA GLY A 49 -3.94 0.02 10.30
C GLY A 49 -4.67 1.20 9.65
N ALA A 50 -5.95 0.97 9.28
CA ALA A 50 -6.69 1.88 8.43
C ALA A 50 -6.96 3.24 9.07
N GLN A 51 -7.35 3.26 10.34
CA GLN A 51 -7.76 4.49 11.03
C GLN A 51 -6.57 5.45 11.21
N GLU A 52 -5.47 4.97 11.78
CA GLU A 52 -4.30 5.79 12.05
C GLU A 52 -3.61 6.26 10.76
N VAL A 53 -3.53 5.36 9.76
CA VAL A 53 -2.96 5.73 8.45
C VAL A 53 -3.84 6.75 7.73
N ALA A 54 -5.17 6.62 7.80
CA ALA A 54 -6.09 7.59 7.18
C ALA A 54 -5.88 9.00 7.75
N VAL A 55 -5.78 9.14 9.07
CA VAL A 55 -5.48 10.42 9.74
C VAL A 55 -4.11 10.94 9.30
N ALA A 56 -3.07 10.11 9.37
CA ALA A 56 -1.73 10.52 8.99
C ALA A 56 -1.62 10.90 7.50
N ALA A 57 -2.37 10.23 6.61
CA ALA A 57 -2.39 10.58 5.20
C ALA A 57 -3.05 11.95 4.95
N LEU A 58 -4.13 12.27 5.64
CA LEU A 58 -4.78 13.59 5.57
C LEU A 58 -3.85 14.67 6.11
N ASP A 59 -3.19 14.44 7.23
CA ASP A 59 -2.19 15.35 7.80
C ASP A 59 -1.03 15.58 6.83
N GLY A 60 -0.66 14.56 6.04
CA GLY A 60 0.36 14.64 4.99
C GLY A 60 -0.08 15.37 3.73
N GLY A 61 -1.36 15.74 3.61
CA GLY A 61 -1.90 16.53 2.49
C GLY A 61 -2.75 15.73 1.50
N ALA A 62 -3.14 14.50 1.81
CA ALA A 62 -4.20 13.83 1.06
C ALA A 62 -5.53 14.57 1.26
N GLN A 63 -6.31 14.68 0.19
CA GLN A 63 -7.60 15.40 0.21
C GLN A 63 -8.78 14.44 0.13
N TRP A 64 -8.54 13.21 -0.31
CA TRP A 64 -9.49 12.12 -0.39
C TRP A 64 -8.87 10.85 0.19
N LEU A 65 -9.75 9.98 0.66
CA LEU A 65 -9.41 8.61 1.01
C LEU A 65 -10.13 7.64 0.07
N ALA A 66 -9.60 6.43 -0.11
CA ALA A 66 -10.29 5.39 -0.85
C ALA A 66 -10.13 4.02 -0.20
N VAL A 67 -11.22 3.28 -0.16
CA VAL A 67 -11.31 1.92 0.35
C VAL A 67 -11.98 0.99 -0.66
N ALA A 68 -11.93 -0.32 -0.46
CA ALA A 68 -12.53 -1.27 -1.39
C ALA A 68 -14.00 -1.55 -1.06
N PHE A 69 -14.33 -1.76 0.21
CA PHE A 69 -15.61 -2.24 0.69
C PHE A 69 -16.26 -1.30 1.71
N GLY A 70 -17.58 -1.46 1.89
CA GLY A 70 -18.35 -0.63 2.82
C GLY A 70 -17.90 -0.72 4.26
N GLU A 71 -17.56 -1.91 4.72
CA GLU A 71 -17.09 -2.17 6.08
C GLU A 71 -15.79 -1.40 6.37
N GLU A 72 -14.87 -1.34 5.40
CA GLU A 72 -13.64 -0.55 5.51
C GLU A 72 -13.96 0.97 5.56
N ALA A 73 -14.98 1.41 4.81
CA ALA A 73 -15.40 2.81 4.82
C ALA A 73 -15.97 3.21 6.19
N LEU A 74 -16.75 2.33 6.82
CA LEU A 74 -17.30 2.56 8.17
C LEU A 74 -16.16 2.63 9.20
N GLU A 75 -15.20 1.70 9.16
CA GLU A 75 -14.03 1.70 10.05
C GLU A 75 -13.22 3.00 9.93
N VAL A 76 -12.92 3.42 8.70
CA VAL A 76 -12.17 4.67 8.45
C VAL A 76 -12.98 5.90 8.91
N ARG A 77 -14.31 5.91 8.70
CA ARG A 77 -15.18 7.02 9.08
C ARG A 77 -15.24 7.25 10.59
N GLU A 78 -15.02 6.23 11.41
CA GLU A 78 -14.90 6.38 12.87
C GLU A 78 -13.76 7.32 13.29
N ALA A 79 -12.65 7.31 12.55
CA ALA A 79 -11.47 8.13 12.84
C ALA A 79 -11.44 9.44 12.03
N VAL A 80 -12.13 9.51 10.89
CA VAL A 80 -12.10 10.63 9.96
C VAL A 80 -13.50 11.12 9.65
N THR A 81 -13.89 12.31 10.17
CA THR A 81 -15.27 12.82 10.06
C THR A 81 -15.56 13.54 8.74
N ASP A 82 -14.64 14.31 8.21
CA ASP A 82 -14.94 15.31 7.17
C ASP A 82 -14.36 15.01 5.78
N ALA A 83 -13.30 14.20 5.69
CA ALA A 83 -12.70 13.91 4.39
C ALA A 83 -13.62 13.01 3.54
N PRO A 84 -13.72 13.26 2.22
CA PRO A 84 -14.46 12.38 1.32
C PRO A 84 -13.78 11.02 1.21
N ILE A 85 -14.59 9.96 1.23
CA ILE A 85 -14.13 8.56 1.12
C ILE A 85 -14.75 7.96 -0.13
N LEU A 86 -13.91 7.58 -1.09
CA LEU A 86 -14.33 6.88 -2.30
C LEU A 86 -14.40 5.37 -2.04
N LEU A 87 -15.54 4.77 -2.28
CA LEU A 87 -15.68 3.33 -2.34
C LEU A 87 -15.30 2.85 -3.75
N LEU A 88 -14.21 2.10 -3.87
CA LEU A 88 -13.64 1.69 -5.18
C LEU A 88 -14.45 0.62 -5.91
N GLN A 89 -15.42 0.01 -5.25
CA GLN A 89 -16.34 -0.97 -5.81
C GLN A 89 -17.79 -0.54 -5.54
N GLU A 90 -18.71 -1.11 -6.30
CA GLU A 90 -20.13 -1.05 -5.94
C GLU A 90 -20.34 -1.79 -4.61
N PRO A 91 -21.32 -1.37 -3.78
CA PRO A 91 -21.71 -2.16 -2.62
C PRO A 91 -22.00 -3.61 -3.04
N SER A 92 -21.42 -4.57 -2.33
CA SER A 92 -21.49 -6.00 -2.69
C SER A 92 -22.94 -6.48 -2.81
N VAL A 93 -23.16 -7.55 -3.56
CA VAL A 93 -24.51 -8.10 -3.80
C VAL A 93 -25.26 -8.45 -2.49
N GLY A 94 -24.51 -8.82 -1.45
CA GLY A 94 -25.06 -9.11 -0.12
C GLY A 94 -25.40 -7.87 0.74
N THR A 95 -24.95 -6.68 0.35
CA THR A 95 -25.23 -5.44 1.07
C THR A 95 -26.70 -5.06 0.89
N ASP A 96 -27.45 -4.92 1.95
CA ASP A 96 -28.85 -4.56 1.86
C ASP A 96 -29.08 -3.05 1.66
N SER A 97 -30.34 -2.63 1.53
CA SER A 97 -30.68 -1.22 1.30
C SER A 97 -30.46 -0.36 2.56
N HIS A 98 -30.44 -0.95 3.75
CA HIS A 98 -30.15 -0.23 5.00
C HIS A 98 -28.64 0.08 5.06
N ASP A 99 -27.80 -0.90 4.81
CA ASP A 99 -26.34 -0.73 4.79
C ASP A 99 -25.93 0.29 3.72
N ILE A 100 -26.54 0.25 2.52
CA ILE A 100 -26.30 1.27 1.49
C ILE A 100 -26.70 2.66 2.00
N ARG A 101 -27.84 2.77 2.67
CA ARG A 101 -28.30 4.03 3.27
C ARG A 101 -27.29 4.58 4.26
N ASP A 102 -26.80 3.75 5.18
CA ASP A 102 -25.84 4.15 6.20
C ASP A 102 -24.55 4.68 5.58
N LEU A 103 -24.01 4.01 4.55
CA LEU A 103 -22.86 4.49 3.78
C LEU A 103 -23.13 5.87 3.18
N LEU A 104 -24.29 6.06 2.55
CA LEU A 104 -24.64 7.34 1.91
C LEU A 104 -24.90 8.45 2.95
N GLU A 105 -25.46 8.15 4.10
CA GLU A 105 -25.67 9.11 5.19
C GLU A 105 -24.36 9.59 5.80
N LEU A 106 -23.37 8.72 5.86
CA LEU A 106 -22.01 9.03 6.30
C LEU A 106 -21.17 9.74 5.23
N GLY A 107 -21.75 10.09 4.07
CA GLY A 107 -21.05 10.81 3.02
C GLY A 107 -19.98 9.99 2.29
N ILE A 108 -20.12 8.66 2.30
CA ILE A 108 -19.27 7.79 1.47
C ILE A 108 -19.72 7.95 0.02
N VAL A 109 -18.75 8.12 -0.88
CA VAL A 109 -18.97 8.27 -2.33
C VAL A 109 -18.83 6.92 -3.01
N PRO A 110 -19.92 6.25 -3.41
CA PRO A 110 -19.83 4.95 -4.05
C PRO A 110 -19.40 5.06 -5.51
N THR A 111 -18.70 4.04 -5.97
CA THR A 111 -18.49 3.80 -7.41
C THR A 111 -19.71 3.07 -7.97
N VAL A 112 -20.07 3.39 -9.21
CA VAL A 112 -21.09 2.71 -10.01
C VAL A 112 -20.52 2.30 -11.36
N TYR A 113 -20.91 1.13 -11.88
CA TYR A 113 -20.51 0.63 -13.19
C TYR A 113 -21.43 -0.43 -13.78
N SER A 114 -22.39 -0.95 -13.01
CA SER A 114 -23.36 -1.94 -13.47
C SER A 114 -24.79 -1.39 -13.39
N ALA A 115 -25.68 -1.95 -14.20
CA ALA A 115 -27.10 -1.62 -14.13
C ALA A 115 -27.68 -1.91 -12.73
N GLU A 116 -27.31 -3.06 -12.16
CA GLU A 116 -27.74 -3.49 -10.84
C GLU A 116 -27.26 -2.53 -9.73
N GLY A 117 -25.98 -2.15 -9.73
CA GLY A 117 -25.41 -1.21 -8.76
C GLY A 117 -26.07 0.16 -8.85
N ILE A 118 -26.24 0.69 -10.06
CA ILE A 118 -26.94 1.97 -10.30
C ILE A 118 -28.37 1.92 -9.75
N GLU A 119 -29.14 0.86 -10.07
CA GLU A 119 -30.51 0.73 -9.58
C GLU A 119 -30.60 0.62 -8.05
N ARG A 120 -29.72 -0.17 -7.43
CA ARG A 120 -29.70 -0.34 -5.98
C ARG A 120 -29.41 0.96 -5.26
N ILE A 121 -28.33 1.64 -5.61
CA ILE A 121 -27.95 2.93 -5.00
C ILE A 121 -29.01 4.00 -5.35
N GLY A 122 -29.49 4.03 -6.59
CA GLY A 122 -30.50 4.97 -7.05
C GLY A 122 -31.83 4.88 -6.28
N LYS A 123 -32.32 3.65 -6.05
CA LYS A 123 -33.54 3.41 -5.25
C LYS A 123 -33.36 3.89 -3.79
N VAL A 124 -32.18 3.65 -3.18
CA VAL A 124 -31.90 4.14 -1.83
C VAL A 124 -31.83 5.66 -1.81
N ALA A 125 -31.06 6.29 -2.72
CA ALA A 125 -30.97 7.75 -2.82
C ALA A 125 -32.35 8.40 -3.01
N GLN A 126 -33.20 7.82 -3.84
CA GLN A 126 -34.59 8.27 -4.05
C GLN A 126 -35.42 8.16 -2.75
N SER A 127 -35.28 7.06 -2.01
CA SER A 127 -35.98 6.88 -0.73
C SER A 127 -35.49 7.85 0.35
N MET A 128 -34.26 8.33 0.28
CA MET A 128 -33.69 9.37 1.15
C MET A 128 -34.15 10.79 0.77
N GLY A 129 -34.63 10.99 -0.44
CA GLY A 129 -35.07 12.29 -0.96
C GLY A 129 -33.96 13.34 -1.10
N ARG A 130 -32.68 12.90 -1.14
CA ARG A 130 -31.52 13.80 -1.27
C ARG A 130 -30.58 13.34 -2.39
N LYS A 131 -29.88 14.31 -2.98
CA LYS A 131 -28.84 14.02 -3.98
C LYS A 131 -27.65 13.32 -3.32
N VAL A 132 -27.12 12.33 -4.02
CA VAL A 132 -25.98 11.52 -3.63
C VAL A 132 -24.93 11.59 -4.75
N ASP A 133 -23.70 11.86 -4.38
CA ASP A 133 -22.56 11.85 -5.30
C ASP A 133 -22.11 10.42 -5.56
N VAL A 134 -21.85 10.11 -6.82
CA VAL A 134 -21.32 8.82 -7.25
C VAL A 134 -20.19 9.04 -8.26
N HIS A 135 -19.19 8.13 -8.26
CA HIS A 135 -18.19 8.09 -9.32
C HIS A 135 -18.49 6.95 -10.29
N LEU A 136 -18.58 7.27 -11.57
CA LEU A 136 -18.75 6.28 -12.63
C LEU A 136 -17.37 5.69 -12.98
N LYS A 137 -17.29 4.37 -12.95
CA LYS A 137 -16.09 3.65 -13.39
C LYS A 137 -16.32 3.04 -14.76
N VAL A 138 -15.38 3.27 -15.68
CA VAL A 138 -15.34 2.65 -17.00
C VAL A 138 -14.14 1.71 -17.12
N ASP A 139 -14.27 0.66 -17.91
CA ASP A 139 -13.17 -0.26 -18.21
C ASP A 139 -12.45 0.19 -19.48
N THR A 140 -11.21 0.62 -19.31
CA THR A 140 -10.32 1.05 -20.41
C THR A 140 -9.29 0.00 -20.80
N GLY A 141 -9.37 -1.23 -20.24
CA GLY A 141 -8.49 -2.31 -20.62
C GLY A 141 -7.95 -3.18 -19.47
N MET A 142 -8.31 -2.90 -18.21
CA MET A 142 -7.95 -3.79 -17.11
C MET A 142 -8.86 -5.03 -17.02
N HIS A 143 -10.07 -4.98 -17.55
CA HIS A 143 -11.05 -6.07 -17.67
C HIS A 143 -11.40 -6.78 -16.34
N ARG A 144 -11.39 -6.03 -15.24
CA ARG A 144 -11.75 -6.54 -13.92
C ARG A 144 -13.16 -6.13 -13.50
N VAL A 145 -13.45 -4.84 -13.50
CA VAL A 145 -14.74 -4.20 -13.26
C VAL A 145 -14.76 -2.80 -13.88
N GLY A 146 -15.91 -2.35 -14.33
CA GLY A 146 -16.11 -1.05 -14.99
C GLY A 146 -17.17 -1.18 -16.08
N ALA A 147 -17.89 -0.09 -16.36
CA ALA A 147 -18.83 -0.05 -17.47
C ALA A 147 -18.09 -0.19 -18.81
N ASP A 148 -18.65 -0.98 -19.71
CA ASP A 148 -18.14 -1.08 -21.08
C ASP A 148 -18.32 0.27 -21.79
N ILE A 149 -17.23 0.87 -22.23
CA ILE A 149 -17.22 2.15 -22.94
C ILE A 149 -18.17 2.12 -24.14
N LYS A 150 -18.25 0.99 -24.84
CA LYS A 150 -19.14 0.84 -26.01
C LYS A 150 -20.63 0.86 -25.67
N LYS A 151 -20.97 0.70 -24.40
CA LYS A 151 -22.36 0.71 -23.89
C LYS A 151 -22.62 1.89 -22.95
N LEU A 152 -21.76 2.90 -22.97
CA LEU A 152 -21.84 4.01 -22.03
C LEU A 152 -23.17 4.77 -22.17
N ASP A 153 -23.68 4.98 -23.38
CA ASP A 153 -25.01 5.58 -23.62
C ASP A 153 -26.11 4.91 -22.80
N SER A 154 -26.11 3.56 -22.76
CA SER A 154 -27.13 2.82 -22.01
C SER A 154 -26.95 3.00 -20.49
N VAL A 155 -25.72 3.16 -20.03
CA VAL A 155 -25.41 3.44 -18.61
C VAL A 155 -25.88 4.85 -18.25
N MET A 156 -25.63 5.84 -19.11
CA MET A 156 -26.05 7.22 -18.91
C MET A 156 -27.58 7.35 -18.97
N GLU A 157 -28.24 6.64 -19.90
CA GLU A 157 -29.71 6.55 -19.93
C GLU A 157 -30.27 5.98 -18.62
N LEU A 158 -29.66 4.92 -18.10
CA LEU A 158 -30.09 4.35 -16.82
C LEU A 158 -29.88 5.32 -15.65
N LEU A 159 -28.72 5.99 -15.58
CA LEU A 159 -28.42 7.00 -14.55
C LEU A 159 -29.45 8.13 -14.58
N SER A 160 -29.90 8.56 -15.77
CA SER A 160 -30.90 9.63 -15.92
C SER A 160 -32.27 9.29 -15.29
N ARG A 161 -32.58 8.02 -15.10
CA ARG A 161 -33.81 7.54 -14.41
C ARG A 161 -33.75 7.75 -12.91
N PHE A 162 -32.57 8.04 -12.35
CA PHE A 162 -32.35 8.28 -10.92
C PHE A 162 -31.87 9.71 -10.65
N PRO A 163 -32.76 10.71 -10.65
CA PRO A 163 -32.38 12.14 -10.56
C PRO A 163 -31.74 12.54 -9.23
N PHE A 164 -31.73 11.63 -8.26
CA PHE A 164 -31.02 11.80 -6.99
C PHE A 164 -29.57 11.30 -7.04
N LEU A 165 -29.12 10.62 -8.10
CA LEU A 165 -27.72 10.32 -8.35
C LEU A 165 -27.06 11.47 -9.11
N ARG A 166 -25.95 11.96 -8.62
CA ARG A 166 -25.11 12.96 -9.28
C ARG A 166 -23.74 12.34 -9.59
N VAL A 167 -23.42 12.19 -10.86
CA VAL A 167 -22.09 11.72 -11.26
C VAL A 167 -21.13 12.88 -11.07
N THR A 168 -20.23 12.77 -10.08
CA THR A 168 -19.23 13.77 -9.75
C THR A 168 -17.80 13.34 -10.08
N GLY A 169 -17.62 12.08 -10.49
CA GLY A 169 -16.34 11.57 -10.94
C GLY A 169 -16.48 10.52 -12.04
N LEU A 170 -15.51 10.51 -12.94
CA LEU A 170 -15.34 9.48 -13.98
C LEU A 170 -13.94 8.91 -13.89
N TRP A 171 -13.80 7.58 -13.85
CA TRP A 171 -12.51 6.99 -13.64
C TRP A 171 -12.31 5.61 -14.26
N SER A 172 -11.03 5.27 -14.42
CA SER A 172 -10.59 3.92 -14.74
C SER A 172 -9.36 3.53 -13.92
N HIS A 173 -8.74 2.40 -14.25
CA HIS A 173 -7.56 1.90 -13.54
C HIS A 173 -6.50 1.40 -14.52
N LEU A 174 -5.28 1.89 -14.35
CA LEU A 174 -4.13 1.50 -15.17
C LEU A 174 -3.74 0.05 -14.87
N ALA A 175 -3.49 -0.72 -15.91
CA ALA A 175 -3.18 -2.13 -15.80
C ALA A 175 -1.67 -2.40 -15.69
N VAL A 176 -0.84 -1.59 -16.39
CA VAL A 176 0.59 -1.84 -16.58
C VAL A 176 1.45 -0.57 -16.41
N ALA A 177 1.00 0.38 -15.57
CA ALA A 177 1.71 1.65 -15.38
C ALA A 177 3.08 1.53 -14.70
N ASP A 178 3.41 0.39 -14.14
CA ASP A 178 4.70 0.01 -13.54
C ASP A 178 5.62 -0.76 -14.50
N GLY A 179 5.13 -1.08 -15.72
CA GLY A 179 5.91 -1.72 -16.77
C GLY A 179 6.88 -0.75 -17.45
N ASP A 180 7.98 -1.26 -17.97
CA ASP A 180 9.09 -0.52 -18.57
C ASP A 180 9.24 -0.74 -20.08
N CYS A 181 8.51 -1.68 -20.66
CA CYS A 181 8.56 -1.92 -22.10
C CYS A 181 7.67 -0.93 -22.89
N SER A 182 7.99 -0.75 -24.18
CA SER A 182 7.22 0.17 -25.04
C SER A 182 5.75 -0.21 -25.15
N GLU A 183 5.42 -1.50 -25.15
CA GLU A 183 4.04 -2.00 -25.20
C GLU A 183 3.22 -1.57 -23.97
N ASP A 184 3.81 -1.63 -22.78
CA ASP A 184 3.15 -1.21 -21.53
C ASP A 184 2.91 0.31 -21.49
N ILE A 185 3.89 1.09 -21.97
CA ILE A 185 3.77 2.55 -22.08
C ILE A 185 2.66 2.91 -23.06
N GLU A 186 2.66 2.32 -24.26
CA GLU A 186 1.63 2.55 -25.27
C GLU A 186 0.25 2.08 -24.77
N PHE A 187 0.17 1.00 -24.00
CA PHE A 187 -1.09 0.55 -23.43
C PHE A 187 -1.62 1.52 -22.38
N THR A 188 -0.74 2.07 -21.54
CA THR A 188 -1.08 3.11 -20.58
C THR A 188 -1.63 4.35 -21.26
N ASP A 189 -1.02 4.79 -22.36
CA ASP A 189 -1.51 5.92 -23.17
C ASP A 189 -2.87 5.62 -23.82
N ARG A 190 -3.06 4.40 -24.36
CA ARG A 190 -4.38 3.99 -24.90
C ARG A 190 -5.48 4.00 -23.83
N GLN A 191 -5.17 3.58 -22.58
CA GLN A 191 -6.13 3.67 -21.49
C GLN A 191 -6.51 5.12 -21.14
N LEU A 192 -5.55 6.04 -21.19
CA LEU A 192 -5.78 7.46 -20.99
C LEU A 192 -6.69 8.05 -22.09
N GLU A 193 -6.36 7.79 -23.35
CA GLU A 193 -7.16 8.28 -24.47
C GLU A 193 -8.58 7.70 -24.46
N ALA A 194 -8.73 6.43 -24.12
CA ALA A 194 -10.05 5.81 -23.97
C ALA A 194 -10.89 6.48 -22.87
N LEU A 195 -10.29 6.85 -21.72
CA LEU A 195 -11.02 7.57 -20.68
C LEU A 195 -11.41 8.98 -21.13
N LYS A 196 -10.49 9.71 -21.77
CA LYS A 196 -10.76 11.06 -22.27
C LYS A 196 -11.84 11.08 -23.34
N SER A 197 -11.88 10.09 -24.24
CA SER A 197 -12.85 10.04 -25.33
C SER A 197 -14.31 10.01 -24.85
N VAL A 198 -14.56 9.48 -23.66
CA VAL A 198 -15.92 9.36 -23.09
C VAL A 198 -16.25 10.42 -22.04
N SER A 199 -15.31 11.28 -21.69
CA SER A 199 -15.51 12.28 -20.62
C SER A 199 -16.64 13.28 -20.94
N GLY A 200 -16.76 13.69 -22.20
CA GLY A 200 -17.82 14.59 -22.65
C GLY A 200 -19.23 14.00 -22.56
N GLU A 201 -19.36 12.69 -22.76
CA GLU A 201 -20.64 11.97 -22.65
C GLU A 201 -21.18 11.94 -21.22
N VAL A 202 -20.28 11.96 -20.22
CA VAL A 202 -20.60 11.94 -18.79
C VAL A 202 -20.89 13.34 -18.24
N GLY A 203 -20.87 14.38 -19.10
CA GLY A 203 -21.16 15.74 -18.69
C GLY A 203 -19.97 16.53 -18.15
N TYR A 204 -18.75 16.10 -18.49
CA TYR A 204 -17.57 16.94 -18.23
C TYR A 204 -17.69 18.27 -18.96
N SER A 205 -17.75 19.36 -18.21
CA SER A 205 -17.74 20.73 -18.72
C SER A 205 -16.97 21.65 -17.80
N GLU A 206 -16.49 22.79 -18.29
CA GLU A 206 -15.78 23.78 -17.46
C GLU A 206 -16.66 24.37 -16.35
N GLU A 207 -18.01 24.40 -16.55
CA GLU A 207 -18.96 24.95 -15.57
C GLU A 207 -19.35 23.97 -14.44
N SER A 208 -19.30 22.66 -14.71
CA SER A 208 -19.58 21.62 -13.74
C SER A 208 -18.68 20.41 -14.02
N PRO A 209 -17.41 20.51 -13.72
CA PRO A 209 -16.46 19.47 -14.09
C PRO A 209 -16.70 18.19 -13.29
N VAL A 210 -16.91 17.08 -14.00
CA VAL A 210 -16.82 15.73 -13.44
C VAL A 210 -15.35 15.44 -13.21
N MET A 211 -14.95 15.07 -11.98
CA MET A 211 -13.56 14.79 -11.63
C MET A 211 -13.05 13.57 -12.40
N LEU A 212 -12.03 13.76 -13.22
CA LEU A 212 -11.40 12.68 -13.97
C LEU A 212 -10.24 12.09 -13.17
N HIS A 213 -10.17 10.75 -13.03
CA HIS A 213 -9.04 10.12 -12.36
C HIS A 213 -8.70 8.74 -12.93
N LEU A 214 -7.41 8.54 -13.21
CA LEU A 214 -6.89 7.32 -13.82
C LEU A 214 -5.71 6.73 -13.04
N ALA A 215 -4.71 7.56 -12.71
CA ALA A 215 -3.45 7.15 -12.13
C ALA A 215 -3.60 6.41 -10.78
N ASN A 216 -2.93 5.27 -10.66
CA ASN A 216 -2.54 4.62 -9.40
C ASN A 216 -1.16 5.16 -8.96
N SER A 217 -0.49 4.56 -7.96
CA SER A 217 0.83 5.01 -7.51
C SER A 217 1.86 5.07 -8.64
N ALA A 218 1.93 4.04 -9.48
CA ALA A 218 2.86 4.00 -10.61
C ALA A 218 2.53 5.08 -11.65
N GLY A 219 1.27 5.19 -12.05
CA GLY A 219 0.81 6.22 -12.98
C GLY A 219 1.07 7.63 -12.45
N ALA A 220 0.80 7.88 -11.18
CA ALA A 220 1.03 9.18 -10.55
C ALA A 220 2.51 9.61 -10.61
N ILE A 221 3.43 8.67 -10.44
CA ILE A 221 4.86 8.91 -10.47
C ILE A 221 5.39 8.90 -11.91
N ALA A 222 5.16 7.82 -12.66
CA ALA A 222 5.86 7.57 -13.92
C ALA A 222 5.18 8.19 -15.16
N HIS A 223 3.87 8.43 -15.11
CA HIS A 223 3.07 8.91 -16.27
C HIS A 223 2.31 10.20 -15.94
N PRO A 224 2.95 11.38 -15.92
CA PRO A 224 2.31 12.66 -15.54
C PRO A 224 1.03 12.97 -16.30
N SER A 225 0.90 12.55 -17.56
CA SER A 225 -0.31 12.74 -18.37
C SER A 225 -1.55 12.05 -17.80
N THR A 226 -1.39 11.00 -16.99
CA THR A 226 -2.47 10.21 -16.40
C THR A 226 -3.00 10.77 -15.07
N ARG A 227 -2.37 11.81 -14.51
CA ARG A 227 -2.73 12.38 -13.20
C ARG A 227 -4.15 12.96 -13.20
N LEU A 228 -4.51 13.68 -14.27
CA LEU A 228 -5.81 14.31 -14.43
C LEU A 228 -6.18 15.16 -13.19
N ASP A 229 -7.44 15.13 -12.75
CA ASP A 229 -7.89 15.93 -11.60
C ASP A 229 -7.51 15.28 -10.25
N MET A 230 -7.42 13.95 -10.19
CA MET A 230 -7.09 13.22 -8.96
C MET A 230 -6.24 11.98 -9.24
N VAL A 231 -5.26 11.73 -8.38
CA VAL A 231 -4.48 10.48 -8.37
C VAL A 231 -4.85 9.63 -7.15
N ARG A 232 -4.75 8.29 -7.28
CA ARG A 232 -5.08 7.35 -6.22
C ARG A 232 -3.82 6.56 -5.82
N CYS A 233 -3.09 7.08 -4.85
CA CYS A 233 -1.86 6.48 -4.36
C CYS A 233 -2.15 5.47 -3.24
N GLY A 234 -1.75 4.23 -3.48
CA GLY A 234 -1.77 3.15 -2.49
C GLY A 234 -0.36 2.86 -2.01
N ILE A 235 0.30 1.88 -2.62
CA ILE A 235 1.55 1.32 -2.10
C ILE A 235 2.64 2.37 -1.81
N SER A 236 2.69 3.46 -2.57
CA SER A 236 3.73 4.48 -2.39
C SER A 236 3.52 5.35 -1.15
N ILE A 237 2.29 5.49 -0.60
CA ILE A 237 2.12 6.16 0.70
C ILE A 237 2.73 5.37 1.85
N TYR A 238 2.91 4.04 1.67
CA TYR A 238 3.55 3.15 2.64
C TYR A 238 5.07 3.05 2.48
N GLY A 239 5.62 3.79 1.51
CA GLY A 239 7.08 3.87 1.29
C GLY A 239 7.63 2.88 0.28
N GLU A 240 6.77 2.12 -0.42
CA GLU A 240 7.18 1.18 -1.45
C GLU A 240 7.08 1.79 -2.85
N ILE A 241 7.97 1.36 -3.71
CA ILE A 241 8.01 1.78 -5.11
C ILE A 241 7.65 0.57 -5.99
N PRO A 242 6.66 0.71 -6.89
CA PRO A 242 6.14 -0.41 -7.68
C PRO A 242 7.17 -1.12 -8.57
N SER A 243 8.12 -0.38 -9.16
CA SER A 243 9.16 -0.94 -10.02
C SER A 243 10.41 -0.05 -10.10
N GLU A 244 11.49 -0.57 -10.67
CA GLU A 244 12.74 0.18 -10.86
C GLU A 244 12.54 1.38 -11.80
N MET A 245 11.73 1.22 -12.85
CA MET A 245 11.35 2.33 -13.74
C MET A 245 10.66 3.45 -12.96
N VAL A 246 9.69 3.12 -12.10
CA VAL A 246 9.00 4.10 -11.25
C VAL A 246 9.98 4.76 -10.27
N ALA A 247 10.96 4.02 -9.73
CA ALA A 247 12.00 4.58 -8.86
C ALA A 247 12.86 5.61 -9.60
N ALA A 248 13.28 5.30 -10.83
CA ALA A 248 14.06 6.22 -11.65
C ALA A 248 13.29 7.51 -11.96
N LYS A 249 11.99 7.39 -12.28
CA LYS A 249 11.10 8.53 -12.55
C LYS A 249 10.85 9.39 -11.31
N LEU A 250 10.69 8.78 -10.14
CA LEU A 250 10.57 9.50 -8.87
C LEU A 250 11.84 10.33 -8.61
N ALA A 251 13.00 9.72 -8.73
CA ALA A 251 14.27 10.39 -8.51
C ALA A 251 14.51 11.57 -9.49
N GLU A 252 14.05 11.45 -10.74
CA GLU A 252 14.10 12.52 -11.73
C GLU A 252 13.25 13.72 -11.30
N GLN A 253 11.99 13.46 -10.87
CA GLN A 253 11.06 14.52 -10.47
C GLN A 253 11.49 15.22 -9.19
N VAL A 254 12.01 14.49 -8.21
CA VAL A 254 12.54 15.07 -6.97
C VAL A 254 13.71 16.02 -7.27
N ARG A 255 14.68 15.60 -8.08
CA ARG A 255 15.80 16.45 -8.49
C ARG A 255 15.33 17.73 -9.22
N SER A 256 14.33 17.60 -10.09
CA SER A 256 13.77 18.74 -10.81
C SER A 256 13.08 19.74 -9.85
N ALA A 257 12.35 19.24 -8.85
CA ALA A 257 11.70 20.07 -7.84
C ALA A 257 12.71 20.81 -6.93
N GLU A 258 13.80 20.15 -6.54
CA GLU A 258 14.89 20.75 -5.74
C GLU A 258 15.59 21.89 -6.51
N GLN A 259 15.81 21.72 -7.82
CA GLN A 259 16.41 22.75 -8.67
C GLN A 259 15.52 23.99 -8.81
N VAL A 260 14.21 23.81 -8.98
CA VAL A 260 13.25 24.91 -9.05
C VAL A 260 13.16 25.62 -7.71
N GLY A 261 13.05 24.88 -6.60
CA GLY A 261 12.99 25.46 -5.25
C GLY A 261 14.24 26.28 -4.90
N SER A 262 15.43 25.81 -5.27
CA SER A 262 16.68 26.56 -5.05
C SER A 262 16.77 27.83 -5.90
N ALA A 263 16.27 27.81 -7.14
CA ALA A 263 16.23 28.97 -8.02
C ALA A 263 15.23 30.04 -7.54
N GLU A 264 14.08 29.63 -7.02
CA GLU A 264 13.10 30.56 -6.41
C GLU A 264 13.60 31.17 -5.11
N GLN A 265 14.30 30.40 -4.26
CA GLN A 265 14.95 30.93 -3.04
C GLN A 265 16.04 31.96 -3.36
N THR A 266 16.83 31.73 -4.40
CA THR A 266 17.86 32.68 -4.85
C THR A 266 17.24 33.98 -5.36
N ARG A 267 16.15 33.89 -6.15
CA ARG A 267 15.42 35.07 -6.65
C ARG A 267 14.74 35.85 -5.53
N SER A 268 14.17 35.16 -4.54
CA SER A 268 13.52 35.81 -3.39
C SER A 268 14.55 36.47 -2.48
N ALA A 269 15.73 35.90 -2.31
CA ALA A 269 16.84 36.52 -1.53
C ALA A 269 17.39 37.76 -2.23
N GLU A 270 17.40 37.84 -3.55
CA GLU A 270 17.82 38.99 -4.32
C GLU A 270 16.77 40.13 -4.32
N GLN A 271 15.49 39.83 -4.11
CA GLN A 271 14.41 40.84 -4.11
C GLN A 271 14.03 41.38 -2.73
N VAL A 272 14.39 40.72 -1.65
CA VAL A 272 14.07 41.16 -0.27
C VAL A 272 15.35 41.52 0.46
N GLY A 273 15.69 42.82 0.44
CA GLY A 273 16.65 43.40 1.38
C GLY A 273 16.21 43.09 2.82
N SER A 274 17.10 42.43 3.55
CA SER A 274 17.10 42.15 5.00
C SER A 274 15.90 42.74 5.79
N HIS A 275 14.99 41.91 6.24
CA HIS A 275 14.18 41.95 7.47
C HIS A 275 12.81 41.30 7.27
N SER A 276 12.77 39.99 7.15
CA SER A 276 11.65 39.18 7.66
C SER A 276 12.11 37.71 7.71
N ALA A 277 12.09 37.11 8.89
CA ALA A 277 12.23 35.68 9.06
C ALA A 277 10.97 35.02 8.43
N GLY A 278 11.07 34.76 7.13
CA GLY A 278 10.02 34.03 6.42
C GLY A 278 9.96 32.60 6.96
N TYR A 279 8.78 32.15 7.32
CA TYR A 279 8.48 30.75 7.64
C TYR A 279 8.84 29.93 6.40
N GLN A 280 9.99 29.29 6.38
CA GLN A 280 10.33 28.32 5.36
C GLN A 280 9.53 27.07 5.63
N LEU A 281 8.58 26.76 4.74
CA LEU A 281 7.98 25.45 4.72
C LEU A 281 9.11 24.42 4.52
N PRO A 282 9.18 23.36 5.33
CA PRO A 282 10.19 22.32 5.14
C PRO A 282 10.07 21.77 3.72
N LEU A 283 11.22 21.63 3.05
CA LEU A 283 11.27 20.98 1.73
C LEU A 283 10.66 19.57 1.85
N PRO A 284 9.86 19.13 0.85
CA PRO A 284 9.35 17.78 0.87
C PRO A 284 10.51 16.77 0.91
N PRO A 285 10.30 15.59 1.50
CA PRO A 285 11.33 14.55 1.56
C PRO A 285 11.80 14.18 0.15
N SER A 286 13.08 13.85 0.00
CA SER A 286 13.68 13.51 -1.28
C SER A 286 13.47 12.06 -1.72
N LYS A 287 12.86 11.22 -0.87
CA LYS A 287 12.58 9.80 -1.12
C LYS A 287 11.38 9.32 -0.33
N LEU A 288 10.78 8.22 -0.78
CA LEU A 288 9.79 7.49 0.01
C LEU A 288 10.48 6.74 1.16
N ILE A 289 9.80 6.68 2.30
CA ILE A 289 10.29 6.09 3.54
C ILE A 289 9.40 4.89 3.88
N PRO A 290 9.94 3.65 3.98
CA PRO A 290 9.15 2.51 4.43
C PRO A 290 8.50 2.78 5.79
N ALA A 291 7.18 2.58 5.87
CA ALA A 291 6.41 2.95 7.05
C ALA A 291 6.24 1.79 8.04
N LEU A 292 6.47 0.53 7.62
CA LEU A 292 6.24 -0.64 8.45
C LEU A 292 7.53 -1.43 8.69
N SER A 293 7.74 -1.79 9.97
CA SER A 293 8.72 -2.81 10.38
C SER A 293 7.99 -3.96 11.06
N LEU A 294 8.32 -5.20 10.68
CA LEU A 294 7.84 -6.41 11.34
C LEU A 294 8.96 -6.97 12.22
N LYS A 295 8.71 -6.99 13.52
CA LYS A 295 9.70 -7.35 14.53
C LYS A 295 9.21 -8.47 15.43
N ALA A 296 10.18 -9.19 16.02
CA ALA A 296 9.91 -10.17 17.04
C ALA A 296 11.07 -10.22 18.05
N ARG A 297 10.93 -11.04 19.11
CA ARG A 297 12.00 -11.34 20.05
C ARG A 297 12.31 -12.82 20.04
N VAL A 298 13.58 -13.16 20.17
CA VAL A 298 14.01 -14.55 20.39
C VAL A 298 13.31 -15.10 21.62
N SER A 299 12.58 -16.21 21.48
CA SER A 299 11.84 -16.85 22.56
C SER A 299 12.59 -18.01 23.21
N TYR A 300 13.50 -18.63 22.45
CA TYR A 300 14.31 -19.75 22.91
C TYR A 300 15.62 -19.84 22.13
N VAL A 301 16.68 -20.28 22.78
CA VAL A 301 18.01 -20.49 22.20
C VAL A 301 18.53 -21.86 22.59
N ARG A 302 19.12 -22.57 21.64
CA ARG A 302 19.86 -23.81 21.90
C ARG A 302 21.07 -23.92 21.01
N GLU A 303 22.06 -24.60 21.52
CA GLU A 303 23.21 -25.05 20.77
C GLU A 303 22.95 -26.44 20.21
N LEU A 304 23.30 -26.67 18.95
CA LEU A 304 23.12 -27.94 18.26
C LEU A 304 24.39 -28.33 17.51
N GLU A 305 24.64 -29.62 17.40
CA GLU A 305 25.84 -30.15 16.79
C GLU A 305 25.74 -30.20 15.26
N LYS A 306 26.90 -30.25 14.59
CA LYS A 306 26.98 -30.48 13.15
C LYS A 306 26.21 -31.75 12.76
N GLY A 307 25.42 -31.66 11.70
CA GLY A 307 24.64 -32.77 11.16
C GLY A 307 23.20 -32.85 11.69
N GLU A 308 22.88 -32.11 12.77
CA GLU A 308 21.51 -31.99 13.25
C GLU A 308 20.60 -31.40 12.16
N ARG A 309 19.35 -31.88 12.10
CA ARG A 309 18.35 -31.46 11.11
C ARG A 309 17.17 -30.79 11.78
N LEU A 310 16.73 -29.66 11.23
CA LEU A 310 15.82 -28.73 11.87
C LEU A 310 14.43 -28.73 11.24
N SER A 311 13.43 -28.41 12.06
CA SER A 311 12.03 -28.17 11.72
C SER A 311 11.31 -29.33 11.04
N TYR A 312 10.07 -29.12 10.57
CA TYR A 312 9.27 -30.14 9.87
C TYR A 312 9.95 -30.59 8.58
N GLY A 313 9.91 -31.88 8.33
CA GLY A 313 10.56 -32.51 7.18
C GLY A 313 12.06 -32.66 7.34
N ARG A 314 12.68 -32.01 8.35
CA ARG A 314 14.12 -32.09 8.64
C ARG A 314 14.98 -31.77 7.41
N HIS A 315 14.53 -30.80 6.60
CA HIS A 315 15.20 -30.43 5.34
C HIS A 315 16.44 -29.54 5.54
N TYR A 316 16.52 -28.77 6.63
CA TYR A 316 17.68 -27.95 6.95
C TYR A 316 18.67 -28.76 7.79
N LYS A 317 19.88 -28.96 7.30
CA LYS A 317 20.95 -29.68 8.00
C LYS A 317 22.04 -28.70 8.39
N LEU A 318 22.44 -28.69 9.65
CA LEU A 318 23.57 -27.88 10.13
C LEU A 318 24.90 -28.39 9.56
N ASP A 319 25.65 -27.52 8.93
CA ASP A 319 26.99 -27.81 8.36
C ASP A 319 28.12 -27.69 9.42
N ARG A 320 27.80 -27.04 10.55
CA ARG A 320 28.68 -26.83 11.70
C ARG A 320 27.87 -26.85 12.99
N ARG A 321 28.57 -26.86 14.13
CA ARG A 321 27.95 -26.56 15.43
C ARG A 321 27.40 -25.15 15.40
N SER A 322 26.14 -24.96 15.75
CA SER A 322 25.43 -23.70 15.62
C SER A 322 24.52 -23.38 16.80
N ILE A 323 24.43 -22.11 17.12
CA ILE A 323 23.36 -21.57 17.94
C ILE A 323 22.12 -21.43 17.07
N VAL A 324 21.01 -22.00 17.52
CA VAL A 324 19.69 -21.90 16.82
C VAL A 324 18.73 -21.13 17.71
N ALA A 325 18.22 -20.02 17.18
CA ALA A 325 17.21 -19.21 17.84
C ALA A 325 15.81 -19.60 17.36
N THR A 326 14.84 -19.64 18.29
CA THR A 326 13.42 -19.78 17.97
C THR A 326 12.75 -18.41 18.09
N VAL A 327 11.97 -18.03 17.09
CA VAL A 327 11.22 -16.77 17.04
C VAL A 327 9.73 -17.09 17.00
N PRO A 328 8.87 -16.44 17.84
CA PRO A 328 7.45 -16.73 17.95
C PRO A 328 6.64 -16.03 16.84
N LEU A 329 7.01 -16.27 15.59
CA LEU A 329 6.40 -15.75 14.38
C LEU A 329 6.34 -16.87 13.32
N GLY A 330 5.17 -17.10 12.75
CA GLY A 330 4.96 -18.14 11.76
C GLY A 330 3.98 -17.73 10.65
N TYR A 331 3.55 -18.71 9.84
CA TYR A 331 2.69 -18.38 8.71
C TYR A 331 1.29 -17.91 9.11
N ALA A 332 0.80 -18.25 10.30
CA ALA A 332 -0.45 -17.69 10.82
C ALA A 332 -0.35 -16.20 11.19
N ASP A 333 0.86 -15.68 11.25
CA ASP A 333 1.18 -14.29 11.55
C ASP A 333 1.50 -13.46 10.29
N GLY A 334 1.70 -14.15 9.17
CA GLY A 334 2.06 -13.55 7.90
C GLY A 334 3.49 -13.84 7.42
N LEU A 335 4.29 -14.60 8.19
CA LEU A 335 5.60 -15.04 7.72
C LEU A 335 5.43 -16.23 6.75
N ALA A 336 5.50 -15.95 5.46
CA ALA A 336 5.17 -16.92 4.43
C ALA A 336 6.01 -18.20 4.52
N ARG A 337 5.35 -19.36 4.44
CA ARG A 337 6.00 -20.68 4.49
C ARG A 337 7.02 -20.87 3.36
N GLY A 338 6.80 -20.22 2.21
CA GLY A 338 7.69 -20.25 1.05
C GLY A 338 9.04 -19.53 1.23
N LEU A 339 9.28 -18.88 2.38
CA LEU A 339 10.60 -18.31 2.70
C LEU A 339 11.66 -19.38 2.98
N PHE A 340 11.24 -20.63 3.21
CA PHE A 340 12.13 -21.79 3.21
C PHE A 340 11.74 -22.73 2.07
N LYS A 341 12.68 -23.03 1.17
CA LYS A 341 12.49 -23.93 0.02
C LYS A 341 13.40 -25.15 0.20
N PRO A 342 12.86 -26.34 0.50
CA PRO A 342 13.65 -27.56 0.71
C PRO A 342 14.53 -27.94 -0.47
N GLU A 343 14.03 -27.68 -1.69
CA GLU A 343 14.67 -28.09 -2.94
C GLU A 343 15.99 -27.32 -3.22
N LEU A 344 16.16 -26.15 -2.60
CA LEU A 344 17.36 -25.32 -2.76
C LEU A 344 18.54 -25.79 -1.86
N ASN A 345 18.29 -26.74 -0.95
CA ASN A 345 19.31 -27.19 0.01
C ASN A 345 20.01 -28.51 -0.39
N PHE A 346 19.72 -29.06 -1.57
CA PHE A 346 20.26 -30.36 -1.94
C PHE A 346 20.78 -30.40 -3.40
N ASN A 347 22.02 -30.03 -3.54
CA ASN A 347 22.90 -30.73 -4.46
C ASN A 347 24.02 -31.32 -3.59
N GLU A 348 24.01 -32.63 -3.37
CA GLU A 348 24.99 -33.31 -2.52
C GLU A 348 26.43 -33.19 -3.07
N ASP A 349 26.58 -32.80 -4.35
CA ASP A 349 27.86 -32.80 -5.04
C ASP A 349 28.52 -31.43 -5.24
N THR A 350 27.82 -30.30 -5.04
CA THR A 350 28.42 -28.99 -5.40
C THR A 350 28.48 -27.96 -4.29
N ASN A 351 27.83 -28.10 -3.17
CA ASN A 351 27.78 -27.05 -2.10
C ASN A 351 27.43 -25.63 -2.60
N GLU A 352 27.01 -25.47 -3.86
CA GLU A 352 26.64 -24.20 -4.45
C GLU A 352 25.12 -24.14 -4.66
N ASP A 353 24.56 -23.00 -4.36
CA ASP A 353 23.18 -22.59 -4.59
C ASP A 353 22.92 -22.49 -6.11
N VAL A 354 22.42 -23.56 -6.71
CA VAL A 354 22.36 -23.76 -8.18
C VAL A 354 21.50 -22.72 -8.92
N ASN A 355 20.76 -21.86 -8.17
CA ASN A 355 19.90 -20.82 -8.78
C ASN A 355 19.95 -19.46 -8.05
N GLY A 356 20.93 -19.18 -7.21
CA GLY A 356 21.00 -17.91 -6.49
C GLY A 356 19.84 -17.67 -5.48
N GLY A 357 19.06 -18.70 -5.19
CA GLY A 357 17.87 -18.65 -4.36
C GLY A 357 18.18 -19.04 -2.91
N THR A 358 18.84 -18.17 -2.15
CA THR A 358 18.99 -18.39 -0.69
C THR A 358 17.63 -18.40 -0.01
N ASN A 359 17.48 -19.21 1.05
CA ASN A 359 16.35 -19.15 1.97
C ASN A 359 16.12 -17.71 2.46
N GLY A 360 14.92 -17.41 2.91
CA GLY A 360 14.63 -16.15 3.59
C GLY A 360 15.60 -15.93 4.75
N TYR A 361 15.80 -14.69 5.11
CA TYR A 361 16.64 -14.30 6.25
C TYR A 361 15.93 -13.24 7.08
N VAL A 362 16.36 -13.11 8.31
CA VAL A 362 15.97 -12.06 9.25
C VAL A 362 17.22 -11.30 9.69
N LEU A 363 17.04 -10.13 10.32
CA LEU A 363 18.14 -9.47 11.01
C LEU A 363 18.11 -9.85 12.48
N LEU A 364 19.25 -10.19 12.99
CA LEU A 364 19.47 -10.46 14.41
C LEU A 364 20.86 -9.96 14.78
N ARG A 365 20.92 -9.01 15.72
CA ARG A 365 22.15 -8.32 16.14
C ARG A 365 22.90 -7.63 15.00
N GLY A 366 22.14 -7.01 14.06
CA GLY A 366 22.72 -6.30 12.92
C GLY A 366 23.22 -7.19 11.77
N GLU A 367 22.99 -8.50 11.83
CA GLU A 367 23.44 -9.43 10.80
C GLU A 367 22.27 -10.17 10.16
N LYS A 368 22.41 -10.49 8.86
CA LYS A 368 21.48 -11.37 8.15
C LYS A 368 21.67 -12.81 8.61
N ARG A 369 20.63 -13.39 9.21
CA ARG A 369 20.61 -14.78 9.68
C ARG A 369 19.58 -15.58 8.89
N PRO A 370 19.95 -16.76 8.33
CA PRO A 370 19.05 -17.53 7.50
C PRO A 370 17.94 -18.19 8.31
N ILE A 371 16.76 -18.28 7.70
CA ILE A 371 15.67 -19.12 8.19
C ILE A 371 16.10 -20.58 8.07
N ALA A 372 16.07 -21.30 9.18
CA ALA A 372 16.64 -22.64 9.34
C ALA A 372 15.56 -23.72 9.36
N GLY A 373 15.06 -24.06 8.18
CA GLY A 373 14.04 -25.09 7.99
C GLY A 373 12.62 -24.53 7.83
N THR A 374 11.67 -25.42 7.69
CA THR A 374 10.27 -25.09 7.38
C THR A 374 9.68 -24.10 8.38
N VAL A 375 9.17 -22.97 7.91
CA VAL A 375 8.36 -22.04 8.71
C VAL A 375 7.10 -22.76 9.18
N THR A 376 6.84 -22.75 10.49
CA THR A 376 5.67 -23.40 11.08
C THR A 376 4.53 -22.40 11.29
N MET A 377 3.42 -22.85 11.86
CA MET A 377 2.25 -21.99 12.07
C MET A 377 2.57 -20.77 12.95
N ASP A 378 3.33 -21.00 14.04
CA ASP A 378 3.50 -20.03 15.12
C ASP A 378 4.97 -19.69 15.41
N GLN A 379 5.92 -20.38 14.77
CA GLN A 379 7.34 -20.26 15.06
C GLN A 379 8.21 -20.49 13.83
N VAL A 380 9.38 -19.86 13.85
CA VAL A 380 10.45 -20.07 12.87
C VAL A 380 11.78 -20.25 13.61
N LEU A 381 12.66 -21.04 13.03
CA LEU A 381 14.02 -21.26 13.51
C LEU A 381 15.02 -20.43 12.70
N ILE A 382 16.03 -19.89 13.36
CA ILE A 382 17.07 -19.07 12.76
C ILE A 382 18.43 -19.68 13.10
N ASP A 383 19.25 -19.94 12.08
CA ASP A 383 20.63 -20.37 12.29
C ASP A 383 21.54 -19.16 12.54
N CYS A 384 22.02 -19.03 13.75
CA CYS A 384 22.90 -17.96 14.19
C CYS A 384 24.39 -18.32 14.06
N GLY A 385 24.71 -19.52 13.54
CA GLY A 385 26.08 -19.99 13.44
C GLY A 385 26.72 -20.19 14.82
N ALA A 386 28.00 -19.83 14.92
CA ALA A 386 28.77 -19.97 16.19
C ALA A 386 28.59 -18.77 17.13
N ASP A 387 27.64 -17.87 16.85
CA ASP A 387 27.46 -16.67 17.67
C ASP A 387 26.79 -16.98 19.01
N ALA A 388 27.59 -17.23 20.00
CA ALA A 388 27.14 -17.51 21.37
C ALA A 388 26.56 -16.28 22.12
N SER A 389 26.62 -15.10 21.52
CA SER A 389 26.05 -13.87 22.12
C SER A 389 24.54 -13.74 21.95
N VAL A 390 23.92 -14.54 21.07
CA VAL A 390 22.47 -14.54 20.86
C VAL A 390 21.75 -15.07 22.10
N SER A 391 20.77 -14.32 22.58
CA SER A 391 20.05 -14.57 23.82
C SER A 391 18.54 -14.44 23.65
N VAL A 392 17.80 -15.09 24.56
CA VAL A 392 16.34 -14.88 24.68
C VAL A 392 16.06 -13.40 24.96
N GLY A 393 15.10 -12.83 24.22
CA GLY A 393 14.75 -11.41 24.28
C GLY A 393 15.43 -10.54 23.23
N ASP A 394 16.46 -11.02 22.53
CA ASP A 394 17.09 -10.27 21.44
C ASP A 394 16.07 -9.94 20.36
N GLU A 395 16.11 -8.70 19.83
CA GLU A 395 15.23 -8.25 18.77
C GLU A 395 15.61 -8.91 17.43
N VAL A 396 14.59 -9.42 16.77
CA VAL A 396 14.66 -9.97 15.41
C VAL A 396 13.85 -9.06 14.49
N VAL A 397 14.43 -8.63 13.38
CA VAL A 397 13.75 -7.83 12.37
C VAL A 397 13.50 -8.68 11.12
N VAL A 398 12.22 -8.85 10.79
CA VAL A 398 11.76 -9.60 9.61
C VAL A 398 11.58 -8.67 8.41
N ILE A 399 11.02 -7.49 8.66
CA ILE A 399 10.92 -6.36 7.72
C ILE A 399 11.38 -5.13 8.49
N GLY A 400 12.29 -4.37 7.93
CA GLY A 400 12.81 -3.15 8.53
C GLY A 400 14.34 -3.10 8.55
N GLU A 401 14.89 -2.33 9.46
CA GLU A 401 16.32 -2.05 9.58
C GLU A 401 16.81 -2.40 10.99
N GLN A 402 18.04 -2.90 11.07
CA GLN A 402 18.76 -3.12 12.32
C GLN A 402 20.23 -2.80 12.09
N ALA A 403 20.78 -1.83 12.83
CA ALA A 403 22.06 -1.20 12.55
C ALA A 403 22.06 -0.63 11.10
N ASP A 404 23.04 -0.96 10.28
CA ASP A 404 23.16 -0.49 8.89
C ASP A 404 22.64 -1.53 7.86
N VAL A 405 21.87 -2.53 8.31
CA VAL A 405 21.37 -3.62 7.45
C VAL A 405 19.86 -3.58 7.40
N GLN A 406 19.30 -3.75 6.19
CA GLN A 406 17.88 -3.70 5.93
C GLN A 406 17.37 -5.01 5.30
N VAL A 407 16.11 -5.34 5.62
CA VAL A 407 15.27 -6.32 4.92
C VAL A 407 13.97 -5.64 4.55
N THR A 408 13.71 -5.49 3.26
CA THR A 408 12.48 -4.84 2.77
C THR A 408 11.36 -5.85 2.51
N ALA A 409 10.10 -5.39 2.46
CA ALA A 409 9.00 -6.20 1.99
C ALA A 409 9.22 -6.67 0.54
N SER A 410 9.85 -5.83 -0.30
CA SER A 410 10.23 -6.16 -1.67
C SER A 410 11.30 -7.27 -1.74
N ASP A 411 12.22 -7.35 -0.77
CA ASP A 411 13.18 -8.47 -0.68
C ASP A 411 12.48 -9.80 -0.40
N LEU A 412 11.53 -9.79 0.53
CA LEU A 412 10.73 -10.98 0.83
C LEU A 412 9.84 -11.37 -0.36
N ALA A 413 9.20 -10.40 -0.99
CA ALA A 413 8.36 -10.60 -2.17
C ALA A 413 9.14 -11.27 -3.31
N ARG A 414 10.36 -10.79 -3.60
CA ARG A 414 11.24 -11.37 -4.64
C ARG A 414 11.57 -12.83 -4.34
N LYS A 415 11.85 -13.17 -3.07
CA LYS A 415 12.10 -14.56 -2.67
C LYS A 415 10.87 -15.45 -2.80
N LEU A 416 9.70 -14.89 -2.58
CA LEU A 416 8.42 -15.60 -2.66
C LEU A 416 7.87 -15.68 -4.09
N GLY A 417 8.38 -14.89 -5.03
CA GLY A 417 7.84 -14.76 -6.38
C GLY A 417 6.52 -13.98 -6.41
N THR A 418 6.40 -12.97 -5.57
CA THR A 418 5.21 -12.11 -5.44
C THR A 418 5.60 -10.63 -5.35
N ILE A 419 4.69 -9.79 -4.86
CA ILE A 419 4.84 -8.34 -4.71
C ILE A 419 4.73 -7.89 -3.24
N SER A 420 5.34 -6.75 -2.90
CA SER A 420 5.32 -6.20 -1.53
C SER A 420 3.91 -5.98 -0.97
N TYR A 421 2.94 -5.71 -1.83
CA TYR A 421 1.52 -5.60 -1.47
C TYR A 421 1.00 -6.85 -0.75
N GLU A 422 1.29 -8.04 -1.31
CA GLU A 422 0.87 -9.32 -0.71
C GLU A 422 1.59 -9.58 0.61
N VAL A 423 2.88 -9.24 0.69
CA VAL A 423 3.66 -9.37 1.93
C VAL A 423 3.04 -8.55 3.06
N PHE A 424 2.72 -7.29 2.82
CA PHE A 424 2.10 -6.43 3.84
C PHE A 424 0.69 -6.87 4.20
N CYS A 425 -0.16 -7.15 3.21
CA CYS A 425 -1.53 -7.62 3.44
C CYS A 425 -1.56 -8.99 4.14
N GLY A 426 -0.50 -9.77 4.01
CA GLY A 426 -0.33 -11.06 4.68
C GLY A 426 -0.08 -10.97 6.19
N ILE A 427 0.35 -9.81 6.69
CA ILE A 427 0.57 -9.61 8.15
C ILE A 427 -0.80 -9.65 8.85
N SER A 428 -1.07 -10.75 9.55
CA SER A 428 -2.38 -11.04 10.11
C SER A 428 -2.75 -10.11 11.28
N SER A 429 -4.03 -10.10 11.65
CA SER A 429 -4.54 -9.38 12.84
C SER A 429 -4.01 -9.93 14.17
N ARG A 430 -3.37 -11.11 14.17
CA ARG A 430 -2.68 -11.67 15.34
C ARG A 430 -1.46 -10.84 15.75
N ILE A 431 -0.87 -10.09 14.80
CA ILE A 431 0.27 -9.20 15.05
C ILE A 431 -0.26 -7.83 15.45
N PRO A 432 0.00 -7.37 16.67
CA PRO A 432 -0.39 -6.03 17.11
C PRO A 432 0.39 -4.96 16.32
N ARG A 433 -0.29 -3.85 15.99
CA ARG A 433 0.34 -2.67 15.40
C ARG A 433 0.71 -1.70 16.51
N VAL A 434 1.94 -1.25 16.49
CA VAL A 434 2.50 -0.23 17.40
C VAL A 434 2.77 1.01 16.56
N TYR A 435 2.00 2.07 16.81
CA TYR A 435 2.12 3.29 16.03
C TYR A 435 3.15 4.23 16.65
N LEU A 436 4.13 4.62 15.83
CA LEU A 436 5.19 5.56 16.18
C LEU A 436 4.85 6.94 15.64
N ASN A 437 5.34 7.99 16.33
CA ASN A 437 5.24 9.37 15.87
C ASN A 437 3.79 9.80 15.56
N ARG A 438 2.87 9.47 16.46
CA ARG A 438 1.45 9.85 16.40
C ARG A 438 1.22 11.35 16.34
#